data_8351107d425a80731eef6cf334cd8908
#
_entry.id   8351107d425a80731eef6cf334cd8908
#
_cell.length_a   1.000
_cell.length_b   1.000
_cell.length_c   1.000
_cell.angle_alpha   90.00
_cell.angle_beta   90.00
_cell.angle_gamma   90.00
#
_symmetry.space_group_name_H-M   'P 1'
#
loop_
_entity.id
_entity.type
_entity.pdbx_description
1 polymer ?
#
loop_
_entity_poly.entity_id
_entity_poly.type
_entity_poly.pdbx_seq_one_letter_code
_entity_poly.pdbx_strand_id
1 'polypeptide(L)'
;MKGGSVVETWDALQKDVEMYLAKRPGKTAVSCWLLTEKQGFSIGGKNELPSASLIKLLVLVELCEEVRRGRANLKEAISILGPAITGGDGIIKELKIGHTFTLEELATLMIIVSDNEAANQLIDRLGMKAINERAKKLGLAQTHLGRLMMADASGEKERDNWTSADDTVHLLRVICETAKTGSPLGRWMISLLARQQQEGGLRRNLPDFVQVAHKCGNLAGVEHDAGIFFGKRPYLLAVLTTEQPASYVGRETIGMVSLLCARAFGLLG
;
A
#
# COMPACT_ATOMS: atom_id res chain seq x y z
N MET A 1 -24.24 -8.02 -31.06
CA MET A 1 -22.85 -7.78 -30.61
C MET A 1 -22.50 -8.91 -29.64
N LYS A 2 -21.58 -9.79 -30.02
CA LYS A 2 -21.19 -10.95 -29.24
C LYS A 2 -20.34 -10.45 -28.08
N GLY A 3 -20.77 -10.69 -26.84
CA GLY A 3 -19.96 -10.45 -25.66
C GLY A 3 -18.75 -11.36 -25.69
N GLY A 4 -17.57 -10.80 -25.89
CA GLY A 4 -16.32 -11.50 -25.65
C GLY A 4 -16.29 -11.95 -24.19
N SER A 5 -15.87 -13.16 -23.92
CA SER A 5 -15.84 -13.69 -22.56
C SER A 5 -14.86 -12.89 -21.71
N VAL A 6 -15.22 -12.61 -20.46
CA VAL A 6 -14.39 -11.91 -19.48
C VAL A 6 -13.02 -12.59 -19.31
N VAL A 7 -12.95 -13.89 -19.54
CA VAL A 7 -11.72 -14.71 -19.46
C VAL A 7 -10.70 -14.33 -20.52
N GLU A 8 -11.11 -14.11 -21.79
CA GLU A 8 -10.18 -13.66 -22.85
C GLU A 8 -9.56 -12.30 -22.55
N THR A 9 -10.30 -11.43 -21.87
CA THR A 9 -9.80 -10.10 -21.47
C THR A 9 -8.73 -10.18 -20.37
N TRP A 10 -8.89 -11.11 -19.43
CA TRP A 10 -7.91 -11.31 -18.34
C TRP A 10 -6.60 -11.89 -18.86
N ASP A 11 -6.64 -12.94 -19.66
CA ASP A 11 -5.47 -13.60 -20.22
C ASP A 11 -4.71 -12.64 -21.16
N ALA A 12 -5.43 -11.84 -21.95
CA ALA A 12 -4.83 -10.85 -22.81
C ALA A 12 -4.11 -9.75 -22.00
N LEU A 13 -4.77 -9.21 -20.98
CA LEU A 13 -4.16 -8.20 -20.11
C LEU A 13 -2.94 -8.74 -19.37
N GLN A 14 -3.03 -9.94 -18.78
CA GLN A 14 -1.89 -10.56 -18.11
C GLN A 14 -0.72 -10.74 -19.07
N LYS A 15 -0.96 -11.24 -20.28
CA LYS A 15 0.07 -11.42 -21.31
C LYS A 15 0.70 -10.09 -21.74
N ASP A 16 -0.08 -9.03 -21.89
CA ASP A 16 0.44 -7.70 -22.24
C ASP A 16 1.34 -7.16 -21.12
N VAL A 17 0.95 -7.35 -19.86
CA VAL A 17 1.78 -6.98 -18.71
C VAL A 17 3.06 -7.82 -18.68
N GLU A 18 2.99 -9.14 -18.86
CA GLU A 18 4.15 -10.04 -18.90
C GLU A 18 5.12 -9.64 -20.01
N MET A 19 4.62 -9.39 -21.24
CA MET A 19 5.45 -8.95 -22.38
C MET A 19 6.14 -7.61 -22.11
N TYR A 20 5.47 -6.69 -21.41
CA TYR A 20 6.09 -5.43 -21.02
C TYR A 20 7.19 -5.66 -19.97
N LEU A 21 6.88 -6.41 -18.90
CA LEU A 21 7.80 -6.68 -17.80
C LEU A 21 9.07 -7.44 -18.26
N ALA A 22 8.95 -8.34 -19.23
CA ALA A 22 10.09 -9.08 -19.78
C ALA A 22 11.18 -8.18 -20.38
N LYS A 23 10.87 -6.92 -20.69
CA LYS A 23 11.81 -5.92 -21.25
C LYS A 23 12.30 -4.91 -20.19
N ARG A 24 11.90 -5.07 -18.93
CA ARG A 24 12.25 -4.12 -17.86
C ARG A 24 13.38 -4.68 -17.00
N PRO A 25 14.29 -3.82 -16.50
CA PRO A 25 15.31 -4.24 -15.55
C PRO A 25 14.70 -4.51 -14.17
N GLY A 26 15.48 -5.22 -13.35
CA GLY A 26 15.09 -5.58 -12.00
C GLY A 26 14.01 -6.66 -11.93
N LYS A 27 13.38 -6.78 -10.78
CA LYS A 27 12.28 -7.73 -10.55
C LYS A 27 10.99 -6.96 -10.29
N THR A 28 9.89 -7.46 -10.84
CA THR A 28 8.56 -6.85 -10.64
C THR A 28 7.56 -7.95 -10.29
N ALA A 29 6.80 -7.71 -9.23
CA ALA A 29 5.63 -8.50 -8.87
C ALA A 29 4.37 -7.65 -9.07
N VAL A 30 3.34 -8.25 -9.64
CA VAL A 30 2.05 -7.59 -9.92
C VAL A 30 0.93 -8.45 -9.37
N SER A 31 -0.03 -7.81 -8.71
CA SER A 31 -1.31 -8.42 -8.35
C SER A 31 -2.43 -7.45 -8.70
N CYS A 32 -3.44 -7.93 -9.42
CA CYS A 32 -4.61 -7.15 -9.81
C CYS A 32 -5.88 -7.91 -9.46
N TRP A 33 -6.86 -7.22 -8.87
CA TRP A 33 -8.12 -7.82 -8.44
C TRP A 33 -9.30 -6.93 -8.76
N LEU A 34 -10.24 -7.43 -9.57
CA LEU A 34 -11.49 -6.73 -9.91
C LEU A 34 -12.55 -6.98 -8.83
N LEU A 35 -13.02 -5.91 -8.23
CA LEU A 35 -13.93 -5.97 -7.07
C LEU A 35 -15.36 -6.45 -7.43
N THR A 36 -15.80 -6.22 -8.67
CA THR A 36 -17.15 -6.63 -9.15
C THR A 36 -17.23 -8.11 -9.48
N GLU A 37 -16.17 -8.66 -10.06
CA GLU A 37 -16.14 -10.03 -10.58
C GLU A 37 -15.45 -11.00 -9.60
N LYS A 38 -14.78 -10.46 -8.55
CA LYS A 38 -14.04 -11.22 -7.54
C LYS A 38 -12.99 -12.15 -8.16
N GLN A 39 -12.30 -11.69 -9.17
CA GLN A 39 -11.24 -12.39 -9.87
C GLN A 39 -10.11 -11.45 -10.27
N GLY A 40 -8.97 -11.97 -10.63
CA GLY A 40 -7.80 -11.18 -10.97
C GLY A 40 -6.67 -12.02 -11.54
N PHE A 41 -5.52 -11.40 -11.75
CA PHE A 41 -4.29 -12.07 -12.13
C PHE A 41 -3.15 -11.68 -11.19
N SER A 42 -2.12 -12.52 -11.18
CA SER A 42 -0.93 -12.34 -10.35
C SER A 42 0.31 -12.81 -11.12
N ILE A 43 1.33 -11.96 -11.17
CA ILE A 43 2.64 -12.25 -11.78
C ILE A 43 3.69 -12.10 -10.69
N GLY A 44 4.25 -13.22 -10.23
CA GLY A 44 5.18 -13.21 -9.10
C GLY A 44 4.59 -12.67 -7.80
N GLY A 45 3.25 -12.61 -7.70
CA GLY A 45 2.55 -11.92 -6.60
C GLY A 45 2.76 -12.50 -5.22
N LYS A 46 3.20 -13.77 -5.11
CA LYS A 46 3.57 -14.42 -3.85
C LYS A 46 5.05 -14.26 -3.48
N ASN A 47 5.83 -13.60 -4.31
CA ASN A 47 7.24 -13.33 -3.98
C ASN A 47 7.30 -12.42 -2.75
N GLU A 48 8.06 -12.85 -1.75
CA GLU A 48 8.36 -12.04 -0.59
C GLU A 48 9.36 -10.95 -0.97
N LEU A 49 9.00 -9.69 -0.76
CA LEU A 49 9.78 -8.52 -1.13
C LEU A 49 9.88 -7.56 0.08
N PRO A 50 10.97 -6.77 0.21
CA PRO A 50 11.02 -5.70 1.20
C PRO A 50 9.79 -4.80 1.06
N SER A 51 9.04 -4.62 2.14
CA SER A 51 7.75 -3.92 2.05
C SER A 51 7.87 -2.42 1.80
N ALA A 52 9.02 -1.83 2.10
CA ALA A 52 9.13 -0.39 2.21
C ALA A 52 7.95 0.18 3.03
N SER A 53 7.40 1.33 2.63
CA SER A 53 6.26 1.94 3.34
C SER A 53 4.90 1.26 3.09
N LEU A 54 4.81 0.19 2.28
CA LEU A 54 3.54 -0.54 2.13
C LEU A 54 3.13 -1.25 3.43
N ILE A 55 4.07 -1.57 4.33
CA ILE A 55 3.75 -2.14 5.65
C ILE A 55 2.81 -1.25 6.47
N LYS A 56 2.78 0.05 6.21
CA LYS A 56 1.89 1.02 6.86
C LYS A 56 0.40 0.74 6.60
N LEU A 57 0.08 0.02 5.52
CA LEU A 57 -1.29 -0.47 5.28
C LEU A 57 -1.72 -1.47 6.37
N LEU A 58 -0.83 -2.36 6.77
CA LEU A 58 -1.12 -3.31 7.86
C LEU A 58 -1.28 -2.58 9.20
N VAL A 59 -0.44 -1.59 9.48
CA VAL A 59 -0.55 -0.75 10.69
C VAL A 59 -1.90 -0.03 10.72
N LEU A 60 -2.33 0.56 9.59
CA LEU A 60 -3.62 1.23 9.46
C LEU A 60 -4.80 0.27 9.70
N VAL A 61 -4.74 -0.93 9.13
CA VAL A 61 -5.78 -1.96 9.30
C VAL A 61 -5.86 -2.41 10.75
N GLU A 62 -4.72 -2.61 11.45
CA GLU A 62 -4.73 -2.96 12.87
C GLU A 62 -5.25 -1.82 13.74
N LEU A 63 -4.86 -0.57 13.49
CA LEU A 63 -5.43 0.58 14.20
C LEU A 63 -6.95 0.60 14.12
N CYS A 64 -7.51 0.44 12.91
CA CYS A 64 -8.95 0.41 12.71
C CYS A 64 -9.63 -0.74 13.44
N GLU A 65 -8.99 -1.89 13.50
CA GLU A 65 -9.52 -3.04 14.23
C GLU A 65 -9.51 -2.80 15.76
N GLU A 66 -8.45 -2.18 16.28
CA GLU A 66 -8.38 -1.81 17.71
C GLU A 66 -9.45 -0.77 18.09
N VAL A 67 -9.68 0.21 17.19
CA VAL A 67 -10.79 1.17 17.36
C VAL A 67 -12.15 0.47 17.31
N ARG A 68 -12.36 -0.44 16.35
CA ARG A 68 -13.60 -1.22 16.24
C ARG A 68 -13.89 -2.07 17.49
N ARG A 69 -12.84 -2.54 18.15
CA ARG A 69 -12.94 -3.33 19.39
C ARG A 69 -13.05 -2.48 20.67
N GLY A 70 -13.00 -1.16 20.53
CA GLY A 70 -13.02 -0.24 21.68
C GLY A 70 -11.73 -0.22 22.51
N ARG A 71 -10.61 -0.73 21.97
CA ARG A 71 -9.30 -0.74 22.64
C ARG A 71 -8.39 0.43 22.23
N ALA A 72 -8.77 1.18 21.23
CA ALA A 72 -8.18 2.45 20.83
C ALA A 72 -9.27 3.46 20.48
N ASN A 73 -8.92 4.75 20.54
CA ASN A 73 -9.81 5.83 20.12
C ASN A 73 -9.01 6.77 19.21
N LEU A 74 -9.55 7.10 18.04
CA LEU A 74 -8.87 7.99 17.09
C LEU A 74 -8.55 9.38 17.70
N LYS A 75 -9.29 9.81 18.72
CA LYS A 75 -9.04 11.06 19.48
C LYS A 75 -8.00 10.89 20.60
N GLU A 76 -7.52 9.67 20.87
CA GLU A 76 -6.44 9.43 21.82
C GLU A 76 -5.20 10.20 21.38
N ALA A 77 -4.57 10.94 22.30
CA ALA A 77 -3.45 11.82 22.02
C ALA A 77 -2.13 11.23 22.51
N ILE A 78 -1.11 11.32 21.68
CA ILE A 78 0.27 10.92 21.97
C ILE A 78 1.16 12.15 21.90
N SER A 79 1.93 12.41 22.96
CA SER A 79 2.91 13.49 23.00
C SER A 79 4.29 12.97 22.59
N ILE A 80 4.88 13.59 21.58
CA ILE A 80 6.24 13.27 21.12
C ILE A 80 7.23 14.08 21.96
N LEU A 81 7.74 13.48 23.02
CA LEU A 81 8.57 14.14 24.03
C LEU A 81 10.08 14.04 23.76
N GLY A 82 10.49 13.09 22.92
CA GLY A 82 11.89 12.92 22.51
C GLY A 82 12.18 13.59 21.17
N PRO A 83 13.47 13.67 20.76
CA PRO A 83 13.80 14.11 19.43
C PRO A 83 13.12 13.16 18.42
N ALA A 84 12.28 13.70 17.54
CA ALA A 84 11.70 12.96 16.43
C ALA A 84 12.78 12.69 15.37
N ILE A 85 13.66 11.73 15.67
CA ILE A 85 14.88 11.44 14.89
C ILE A 85 14.68 10.38 13.81
N THR A 86 13.46 9.89 13.64
CA THR A 86 13.18 8.90 12.59
C THR A 86 13.41 9.52 11.21
N GLY A 87 14.45 9.07 10.53
CA GLY A 87 14.84 9.56 9.21
C GLY A 87 13.84 9.23 8.10
N GLY A 88 14.23 9.49 6.85
CA GLY A 88 13.41 9.23 5.66
C GLY A 88 12.23 10.17 5.53
N ASP A 89 11.09 9.65 5.04
CA ASP A 89 9.89 10.44 4.77
C ASP A 89 9.19 10.93 6.04
N GLY A 90 8.55 12.07 5.94
CA GLY A 90 7.71 12.61 7.01
C GLY A 90 8.00 14.06 7.35
N ILE A 91 7.09 14.65 8.11
CA ILE A 91 7.08 16.06 8.51
C ILE A 91 7.38 16.20 10.01
N ILE A 92 6.98 15.22 10.84
CA ILE A 92 7.09 15.33 12.31
C ILE A 92 8.55 15.58 12.73
N LYS A 93 9.52 14.97 12.08
CA LYS A 93 10.95 15.14 12.34
C LYS A 93 11.45 16.58 12.16
N GLU A 94 10.75 17.41 11.39
CA GLU A 94 11.06 18.82 11.13
C GLU A 94 10.39 19.76 12.15
N LEU A 95 9.48 19.24 12.98
CA LEU A 95 8.76 20.02 13.97
C LEU A 95 9.54 20.08 15.29
N LYS A 96 9.22 21.08 16.12
CA LYS A 96 9.79 21.18 17.47
C LYS A 96 9.27 20.04 18.34
N ILE A 97 10.10 19.61 19.30
CA ILE A 97 9.73 18.61 20.32
C ILE A 97 8.56 19.12 21.17
N GLY A 98 7.72 18.21 21.62
CA GLY A 98 6.62 18.50 22.53
C GLY A 98 5.24 18.65 21.86
N HIS A 99 5.16 18.43 20.55
CA HIS A 99 3.85 18.35 19.89
C HIS A 99 3.08 17.10 20.31
N THR A 100 1.79 17.26 20.43
CA THR A 100 0.84 16.18 20.71
C THR A 100 -0.03 15.94 19.49
N PHE A 101 -0.16 14.68 19.07
CA PHE A 101 -0.96 14.27 17.93
C PHE A 101 -1.98 13.22 18.38
N THR A 102 -3.17 13.28 17.82
CA THR A 102 -4.17 12.22 17.95
C THR A 102 -3.76 11.00 17.08
N LEU A 103 -4.29 9.81 17.41
CA LEU A 103 -4.09 8.62 16.56
C LEU A 103 -4.60 8.85 15.14
N GLU A 104 -5.66 9.66 14.96
CA GLU A 104 -6.18 10.06 13.67
C GLU A 104 -5.18 10.91 12.88
N GLU A 105 -4.54 11.89 13.52
CA GLU A 105 -3.52 12.74 12.89
C GLU A 105 -2.26 11.95 12.55
N LEU A 106 -1.80 11.07 13.46
CA LEU A 106 -0.67 10.18 13.18
C LEU A 106 -0.96 9.24 12.00
N ALA A 107 -2.14 8.61 11.95
CA ALA A 107 -2.52 7.77 10.82
C ALA A 107 -2.64 8.57 9.52
N THR A 108 -3.12 9.81 9.61
CA THR A 108 -3.18 10.73 8.47
C THR A 108 -1.77 11.00 7.92
N LEU A 109 -0.83 11.43 8.77
CA LEU A 109 0.56 11.70 8.37
C LEU A 109 1.27 10.43 7.86
N MET A 110 1.08 9.29 8.55
CA MET A 110 1.63 8.00 8.14
C MET A 110 1.23 7.62 6.71
N ILE A 111 0.00 7.90 6.31
CA ILE A 111 -0.51 7.52 4.99
C ILE A 111 -0.24 8.59 3.94
N ILE A 112 -0.65 9.86 4.17
CA ILE A 112 -0.67 10.86 3.11
C ILE A 112 0.71 11.38 2.70
N VAL A 113 1.67 11.45 3.63
CA VAL A 113 3.07 11.86 3.39
C VAL A 113 4.07 10.78 3.79
N SER A 114 3.59 9.57 4.07
CA SER A 114 4.43 8.43 4.48
C SER A 114 5.29 8.72 5.72
N ASP A 115 4.84 9.54 6.67
CA ASP A 115 5.61 9.94 7.84
C ASP A 115 6.07 8.72 8.65
N ASN A 116 7.39 8.57 8.82
CA ASN A 116 8.00 7.43 9.49
C ASN A 116 7.88 7.56 11.01
N GLU A 117 7.97 8.77 11.55
CA GLU A 117 7.78 8.99 12.99
C GLU A 117 6.34 8.71 13.39
N ALA A 118 5.35 9.19 12.63
CA ALA A 118 3.95 8.86 12.84
C ALA A 118 3.70 7.35 12.81
N ALA A 119 4.34 6.64 11.87
CA ALA A 119 4.24 5.18 11.78
C ALA A 119 4.81 4.51 13.04
N ASN A 120 5.99 4.94 13.51
CA ASN A 120 6.64 4.37 14.69
C ASN A 120 5.80 4.61 15.96
N GLN A 121 5.24 5.81 16.14
CA GLN A 121 4.34 6.09 17.26
C GLN A 121 3.10 5.18 17.26
N LEU A 122 2.52 4.92 16.09
CA LEU A 122 1.41 3.99 15.96
C LEU A 122 1.83 2.53 16.20
N ILE A 123 3.00 2.13 15.71
CA ILE A 123 3.54 0.77 15.95
C ILE A 123 3.80 0.56 17.44
N ASP A 124 4.39 1.53 18.13
CA ASP A 124 4.64 1.48 19.57
C ASP A 124 3.33 1.39 20.35
N ARG A 125 2.31 2.19 19.98
CA ARG A 125 0.98 2.18 20.62
C ARG A 125 0.22 0.87 20.43
N LEU A 126 0.31 0.27 19.24
CA LEU A 126 -0.39 -0.97 18.89
C LEU A 126 0.38 -2.22 19.32
N GLY A 127 1.70 -2.15 19.29
CA GLY A 127 2.62 -3.26 19.50
C GLY A 127 2.85 -4.09 18.23
N MET A 128 4.12 -4.32 17.89
CA MET A 128 4.51 -5.12 16.71
C MET A 128 3.88 -6.52 16.72
N LYS A 129 3.77 -7.13 17.90
CA LYS A 129 3.14 -8.45 18.05
C LYS A 129 1.68 -8.46 17.58
N ALA A 130 0.88 -7.47 18.00
CA ALA A 130 -0.53 -7.36 17.61
C ALA A 130 -0.67 -7.13 16.10
N ILE A 131 0.18 -6.28 15.52
CA ILE A 131 0.22 -6.01 14.07
C ILE A 131 0.53 -7.30 13.30
N ASN A 132 1.53 -8.09 13.72
CA ASN A 132 1.88 -9.36 13.08
C ASN A 132 0.80 -10.45 13.29
N GLU A 133 0.13 -10.46 14.43
CA GLU A 133 -1.03 -11.33 14.66
C GLU A 133 -2.20 -10.96 13.73
N ARG A 134 -2.37 -9.67 13.42
CA ARG A 134 -3.33 -9.22 12.41
C ARG A 134 -2.98 -9.78 11.03
N ALA A 135 -1.72 -9.69 10.60
CA ALA A 135 -1.28 -10.27 9.33
C ALA A 135 -1.63 -11.76 9.26
N LYS A 136 -1.31 -12.52 10.31
CA LYS A 136 -1.64 -13.98 10.39
C LYS A 136 -3.15 -14.22 10.31
N LYS A 137 -3.98 -13.46 11.04
CA LYS A 137 -5.45 -13.61 11.03
C LYS A 137 -6.07 -13.28 9.68
N LEU A 138 -5.44 -12.40 8.91
CA LEU A 138 -5.86 -12.08 7.55
C LEU A 138 -5.30 -13.05 6.50
N GLY A 139 -4.44 -14.00 6.89
CA GLY A 139 -3.83 -14.95 5.97
C GLY A 139 -2.76 -14.34 5.07
N LEU A 140 -2.12 -13.25 5.50
CA LEU A 140 -1.03 -12.60 4.79
C LEU A 140 0.26 -13.41 5.01
N ALA A 141 0.57 -14.28 4.06
CA ALA A 141 1.63 -15.27 4.24
C ALA A 141 3.04 -14.68 4.13
N GLN A 142 3.19 -13.56 3.41
CA GLN A 142 4.46 -12.92 3.10
C GLN A 142 4.60 -11.55 3.79
N THR A 143 3.63 -11.15 4.62
CA THR A 143 3.66 -9.83 5.26
C THR A 143 4.06 -9.92 6.71
N HIS A 144 5.16 -9.25 7.05
CA HIS A 144 5.75 -9.24 8.39
C HIS A 144 6.35 -7.87 8.74
N LEU A 145 6.03 -7.35 9.92
CA LEU A 145 6.64 -6.17 10.51
C LEU A 145 7.78 -6.63 11.44
N GLY A 146 9.01 -6.57 10.97
CA GLY A 146 10.21 -7.02 11.72
C GLY A 146 10.90 -5.92 12.51
N ARG A 147 10.71 -4.63 12.13
CA ARG A 147 11.35 -3.47 12.76
C ARG A 147 10.53 -2.19 12.63
N LEU A 148 10.87 -1.21 13.46
CA LEU A 148 10.40 0.16 13.29
C LEU A 148 10.90 0.76 11.95
N MET A 149 10.23 1.79 11.48
CA MET A 149 10.66 2.53 10.28
C MET A 149 12.05 3.11 10.53
N MET A 150 12.94 2.96 9.55
CA MET A 150 14.35 3.44 9.56
C MET A 150 15.25 2.85 10.66
N ALA A 151 14.77 1.91 11.48
CA ALA A 151 15.64 1.16 12.38
C ALA A 151 16.57 0.25 11.56
N ASP A 152 17.76 -0.02 12.11
CA ASP A 152 18.71 -0.94 11.50
C ASP A 152 18.18 -2.37 11.55
N ALA A 153 18.12 -3.04 10.40
CA ALA A 153 17.75 -4.45 10.29
C ALA A 153 18.94 -5.38 10.63
N SER A 154 20.14 -4.83 10.89
CA SER A 154 21.37 -5.59 11.16
C SER A 154 21.74 -6.62 10.10
N GLY A 155 21.18 -6.47 8.87
CA GLY A 155 21.35 -7.42 7.77
C GLY A 155 20.60 -8.76 7.95
N GLU A 156 19.87 -8.93 9.05
CA GLU A 156 19.06 -10.14 9.31
C GLU A 156 17.72 -10.02 8.63
N LYS A 157 17.42 -10.95 7.71
CA LYS A 157 16.18 -10.97 6.93
C LYS A 157 14.94 -10.98 7.84
N GLU A 158 14.97 -11.73 8.93
CA GLU A 158 13.86 -11.87 9.88
C GLU A 158 13.54 -10.55 10.62
N ARG A 159 14.48 -9.63 10.64
CA ARG A 159 14.35 -8.30 11.27
C ARG A 159 13.96 -7.21 10.30
N ASP A 160 13.65 -7.51 9.05
CA ASP A 160 13.18 -6.49 8.11
C ASP A 160 11.65 -6.56 7.93
N ASN A 161 11.11 -5.58 7.23
CA ASN A 161 9.69 -5.48 6.93
C ASN A 161 9.43 -6.07 5.54
N TRP A 162 8.58 -7.06 5.46
CA TRP A 162 8.30 -7.83 4.24
C TRP A 162 6.84 -7.75 3.83
N THR A 163 6.57 -7.93 2.56
CA THR A 163 5.24 -8.11 1.99
C THR A 163 5.31 -8.79 0.63
N SER A 164 4.16 -9.01 0.01
CA SER A 164 4.02 -9.44 -1.39
C SER A 164 2.94 -8.63 -2.10
N ALA A 165 2.89 -8.71 -3.43
CA ALA A 165 1.86 -8.02 -4.19
C ALA A 165 0.47 -8.60 -3.89
N ASP A 166 0.36 -9.92 -3.72
CA ASP A 166 -0.91 -10.59 -3.38
C ASP A 166 -1.39 -10.20 -1.99
N ASP A 167 -0.52 -10.18 -0.98
CA ASP A 167 -0.86 -9.75 0.38
C ASP A 167 -1.27 -8.28 0.40
N THR A 168 -0.58 -7.44 -0.37
CA THR A 168 -0.89 -6.01 -0.47
C THR A 168 -2.28 -5.78 -1.08
N VAL A 169 -2.61 -6.49 -2.17
CA VAL A 169 -3.97 -6.46 -2.76
C VAL A 169 -4.99 -7.00 -1.76
N HIS A 170 -4.66 -8.03 -0.99
CA HIS A 170 -5.54 -8.54 0.06
C HIS A 170 -5.81 -7.48 1.14
N LEU A 171 -4.80 -6.74 1.61
CA LEU A 171 -5.00 -5.63 2.56
C LEU A 171 -5.93 -4.55 1.98
N LEU A 172 -5.74 -4.14 0.73
CA LEU A 172 -6.64 -3.19 0.06
C LEU A 172 -8.05 -3.75 -0.06
N ARG A 173 -8.22 -5.06 -0.31
CA ARG A 173 -9.53 -5.72 -0.33
C ARG A 173 -10.21 -5.67 1.04
N VAL A 174 -9.49 -5.95 2.12
CA VAL A 174 -10.01 -5.82 3.50
C VAL A 174 -10.52 -4.40 3.77
N ILE A 175 -9.77 -3.38 3.36
CA ILE A 175 -10.18 -1.97 3.48
C ILE A 175 -11.48 -1.71 2.71
N CYS A 176 -11.57 -2.16 1.44
CA CYS A 176 -12.76 -2.01 0.63
C CYS A 176 -13.97 -2.77 1.20
N GLU A 177 -13.78 -3.99 1.67
CA GLU A 177 -14.84 -4.80 2.29
C GLU A 177 -15.34 -4.14 3.57
N THR A 178 -14.43 -3.61 4.42
CA THR A 178 -14.81 -2.85 5.61
C THR A 178 -15.65 -1.62 5.25
N ALA A 179 -15.31 -0.90 4.19
CA ALA A 179 -16.10 0.25 3.74
C ALA A 179 -17.49 -0.16 3.23
N LYS A 180 -17.60 -1.30 2.52
CA LYS A 180 -18.88 -1.83 2.00
C LYS A 180 -19.87 -2.22 3.11
N THR A 181 -19.40 -2.58 4.31
CA THR A 181 -20.30 -2.83 5.45
C THR A 181 -20.97 -1.57 6.00
N GLY A 182 -20.71 -0.41 5.41
CA GLY A 182 -21.18 0.89 5.93
C GLY A 182 -20.31 1.46 7.04
N SER A 183 -19.21 0.79 7.40
CA SER A 183 -18.31 1.24 8.48
C SER A 183 -17.72 2.62 8.19
N PRO A 184 -17.83 3.59 9.11
CA PRO A 184 -17.13 4.86 9.01
C PRO A 184 -15.61 4.69 8.91
N LEU A 185 -15.04 3.71 9.61
CA LEU A 185 -13.60 3.42 9.60
C LEU A 185 -13.12 2.95 8.21
N GLY A 186 -13.90 2.12 7.53
CA GLY A 186 -13.55 1.68 6.17
C GLY A 186 -13.52 2.85 5.18
N ARG A 187 -14.53 3.73 5.23
CA ARG A 187 -14.56 4.95 4.40
C ARG A 187 -13.42 5.90 4.75
N TRP A 188 -13.10 6.03 6.03
CA TRP A 188 -11.98 6.83 6.51
C TRP A 188 -10.64 6.31 5.99
N MET A 189 -10.36 5.00 6.06
CA MET A 189 -9.15 4.41 5.48
C MET A 189 -9.01 4.72 3.97
N ILE A 190 -10.08 4.56 3.21
CA ILE A 190 -10.08 4.90 1.78
C ILE A 190 -9.81 6.40 1.58
N SER A 191 -10.41 7.26 2.40
CA SER A 191 -10.21 8.71 2.30
C SER A 191 -8.77 9.13 2.59
N LEU A 192 -8.06 8.44 3.49
CA LEU A 192 -6.63 8.66 3.73
C LEU A 192 -5.81 8.31 2.49
N LEU A 193 -6.04 7.13 1.91
CA LEU A 193 -5.35 6.66 0.70
C LEU A 193 -5.62 7.58 -0.51
N ALA A 194 -6.85 8.13 -0.63
CA ALA A 194 -7.21 9.05 -1.71
C ALA A 194 -6.54 10.42 -1.59
N ARG A 195 -6.04 10.78 -0.41
CA ARG A 195 -5.31 12.04 -0.14
C ARG A 195 -3.79 11.87 -0.18
N GLN A 196 -3.27 10.76 -0.70
CA GLN A 196 -1.84 10.52 -0.87
C GLN A 196 -1.18 11.71 -1.59
N GLN A 197 -0.11 12.26 -1.02
CA GLN A 197 0.64 13.42 -1.53
C GLN A 197 1.97 13.05 -2.19
N GLN A 198 2.45 11.84 -1.94
CA GLN A 198 3.67 11.38 -2.60
C GLN A 198 3.35 10.86 -3.99
N GLU A 199 4.15 11.26 -4.98
CA GLU A 199 4.05 10.74 -6.33
C GLU A 199 4.60 9.30 -6.37
N GLY A 200 3.68 8.33 -6.26
CA GLY A 200 3.96 6.93 -6.60
C GLY A 200 4.00 6.75 -8.11
N GLY A 201 4.07 5.48 -8.52
CA GLY A 201 4.05 5.13 -9.94
C GLY A 201 2.65 5.04 -10.54
N LEU A 202 1.63 4.65 -9.76
CA LEU A 202 0.30 4.27 -10.30
C LEU A 202 -0.39 5.41 -11.07
N ARG A 203 -0.24 6.65 -10.64
CA ARG A 203 -0.86 7.82 -11.31
C ARG A 203 -0.04 8.39 -12.47
N ARG A 204 1.23 7.99 -12.60
CA ARG A 204 2.22 8.62 -13.50
C ARG A 204 1.77 8.79 -14.96
N ASN A 205 1.12 7.77 -15.51
CA ASN A 205 0.71 7.73 -16.91
C ASN A 205 -0.81 7.81 -17.08
N LEU A 206 -1.52 8.26 -16.05
CA LEU A 206 -2.98 8.37 -16.06
C LEU A 206 -3.41 9.84 -16.11
N PRO A 207 -4.50 10.16 -16.80
CA PRO A 207 -5.10 11.49 -16.74
C PRO A 207 -5.57 11.86 -15.33
N ASP A 208 -5.59 13.14 -15.01
CA ASP A 208 -5.95 13.67 -13.67
C ASP A 208 -7.36 13.29 -13.22
N PHE A 209 -8.28 13.04 -14.14
CA PHE A 209 -9.63 12.62 -13.79
C PHE A 209 -9.72 11.18 -13.26
N VAL A 210 -8.68 10.36 -13.45
CA VAL A 210 -8.63 9.01 -12.88
C VAL A 210 -8.29 9.09 -11.41
N GLN A 211 -9.26 8.75 -10.57
CA GLN A 211 -9.08 8.75 -9.12
C GLN A 211 -8.46 7.43 -8.66
N VAL A 212 -7.40 7.55 -7.88
CA VAL A 212 -6.71 6.40 -7.26
C VAL A 212 -6.48 6.70 -5.78
N ALA A 213 -6.95 5.82 -4.92
CA ALA A 213 -6.60 5.83 -3.51
C ALA A 213 -5.44 4.86 -3.31
N HIS A 214 -4.24 5.34 -2.94
CA HIS A 214 -3.04 4.51 -3.00
C HIS A 214 -2.06 4.76 -1.85
N LYS A 215 -1.12 3.83 -1.70
CA LYS A 215 0.06 3.96 -0.86
C LYS A 215 1.28 3.51 -1.65
N CYS A 216 2.28 4.37 -1.73
CA CYS A 216 3.58 4.06 -2.29
C CYS A 216 4.61 3.74 -1.21
N GLY A 217 5.73 3.17 -1.62
CA GLY A 217 6.89 2.89 -0.77
C GLY A 217 8.16 2.79 -1.60
N ASN A 218 9.26 3.32 -1.07
CA ASN A 218 10.54 3.31 -1.75
C ASN A 218 11.69 3.08 -0.77
N LEU A 219 12.71 2.39 -1.26
CA LEU A 219 14.04 2.21 -0.67
C LEU A 219 15.08 2.24 -1.79
N ALA A 220 16.35 2.14 -1.47
CA ALA A 220 17.38 2.00 -2.49
C ALA A 220 17.10 0.78 -3.39
N GLY A 221 16.91 1.00 -4.69
CA GLY A 221 16.58 -0.04 -5.66
C GLY A 221 15.17 -0.63 -5.55
N VAL A 222 14.29 -0.06 -4.73
CA VAL A 222 12.92 -0.54 -4.48
C VAL A 222 11.92 0.59 -4.75
N GLU A 223 10.94 0.33 -5.59
CA GLU A 223 9.80 1.22 -5.83
C GLU A 223 8.51 0.40 -5.84
N HIS A 224 7.56 0.79 -5.02
CA HIS A 224 6.28 0.12 -4.87
C HIS A 224 5.14 1.11 -4.93
N ASP A 225 4.03 0.68 -5.48
CA ASP A 225 2.78 1.40 -5.34
C ASP A 225 1.59 0.44 -5.40
N ALA A 226 0.60 0.65 -4.54
CA ALA A 226 -0.59 -0.17 -4.48
C ALA A 226 -1.82 0.68 -4.19
N GLY A 227 -2.91 0.43 -4.93
CA GLY A 227 -4.07 1.30 -4.83
C GLY A 227 -5.39 0.70 -5.26
N ILE A 228 -6.44 1.47 -4.97
CA ILE A 228 -7.84 1.24 -5.30
C ILE A 228 -8.19 2.18 -6.43
N PHE A 229 -8.62 1.64 -7.56
CA PHE A 229 -9.08 2.39 -8.72
C PHE A 229 -10.60 2.44 -8.73
N PHE A 230 -11.14 3.64 -8.88
CA PHE A 230 -12.58 3.88 -8.90
C PHE A 230 -13.09 4.00 -10.34
N GLY A 231 -14.31 3.54 -10.58
CA GLY A 231 -14.93 3.58 -11.90
C GLY A 231 -16.07 2.57 -12.01
N LYS A 232 -16.52 2.32 -13.23
CA LYS A 232 -17.57 1.31 -13.51
C LYS A 232 -17.13 -0.12 -13.17
N ARG A 233 -15.84 -0.40 -13.33
CA ARG A 233 -15.19 -1.67 -12.97
C ARG A 233 -14.06 -1.39 -11.97
N PRO A 234 -14.40 -1.16 -10.67
CA PRO A 234 -13.39 -0.82 -9.66
C PRO A 234 -12.47 -2.02 -9.40
N TYR A 235 -11.18 -1.74 -9.32
CA TYR A 235 -10.16 -2.77 -9.12
C TYR A 235 -9.07 -2.34 -8.15
N LEU A 236 -8.32 -3.31 -7.66
CA LEU A 236 -7.15 -3.16 -6.84
C LEU A 236 -5.92 -3.52 -7.68
N LEU A 237 -4.86 -2.78 -7.53
CA LEU A 237 -3.59 -3.05 -8.21
C LEU A 237 -2.43 -2.82 -7.24
N ALA A 238 -1.54 -3.80 -7.13
CA ALA A 238 -0.24 -3.65 -6.48
C ALA A 238 0.86 -3.98 -7.50
N VAL A 239 1.82 -3.08 -7.63
CA VAL A 239 3.01 -3.27 -8.47
C VAL A 239 4.22 -3.00 -7.59
N LEU A 240 4.99 -4.05 -7.30
CA LEU A 240 6.15 -4.03 -6.44
C LEU A 240 7.41 -4.29 -7.27
N THR A 241 8.37 -3.39 -7.23
CA THR A 241 9.61 -3.52 -7.99
C THR A 241 10.83 -3.52 -7.09
N THR A 242 11.82 -4.34 -7.38
CA THR A 242 13.10 -4.41 -6.69
C THR A 242 14.26 -4.51 -7.67
N GLU A 243 15.49 -4.32 -7.19
CA GLU A 243 16.71 -4.36 -8.00
C GLU A 243 16.65 -3.33 -9.16
N GLN A 244 16.01 -2.19 -8.90
CA GLN A 244 15.89 -1.14 -9.89
C GLN A 244 17.18 -0.34 -9.99
N PRO A 245 17.68 -0.04 -11.21
CA PRO A 245 18.90 0.75 -11.37
C PRO A 245 18.72 2.21 -10.95
N ALA A 246 17.49 2.71 -10.95
CA ALA A 246 17.12 4.04 -10.47
C ALA A 246 15.62 4.12 -10.16
N SER A 247 15.23 4.99 -9.24
CA SER A 247 13.84 5.17 -8.80
C SER A 247 12.88 5.47 -9.95
N TYR A 248 13.29 6.32 -10.91
CA TYR A 248 12.42 6.66 -12.04
C TYR A 248 12.09 5.46 -12.92
N VAL A 249 13.00 4.47 -13.01
CA VAL A 249 12.78 3.23 -13.81
C VAL A 249 11.69 2.38 -13.19
N GLY A 250 11.73 2.19 -11.86
CA GLY A 250 10.68 1.49 -11.12
C GLY A 250 9.33 2.19 -11.26
N ARG A 251 9.29 3.51 -11.05
CA ARG A 251 8.06 4.31 -11.19
C ARG A 251 7.49 4.28 -12.62
N GLU A 252 8.34 4.28 -13.64
CA GLU A 252 7.90 4.11 -15.02
C GLU A 252 7.28 2.73 -15.25
N THR A 253 7.89 1.68 -14.70
CA THR A 253 7.35 0.31 -14.79
C THR A 253 5.98 0.23 -14.13
N ILE A 254 5.82 0.78 -12.93
CA ILE A 254 4.54 0.85 -12.22
C ILE A 254 3.50 1.62 -13.05
N GLY A 255 3.87 2.78 -13.60
CA GLY A 255 2.97 3.64 -14.38
C GLY A 255 2.48 2.97 -15.66
N MET A 256 3.32 2.20 -16.34
CA MET A 256 2.91 1.47 -17.55
C MET A 256 1.99 0.29 -17.23
N VAL A 257 2.27 -0.47 -16.17
CA VAL A 257 1.36 -1.54 -15.73
C VAL A 257 0.00 -0.95 -15.33
N SER A 258 0.01 0.16 -14.61
CA SER A 258 -1.22 0.90 -14.25
C SER A 258 -2.01 1.35 -15.48
N LEU A 259 -1.32 1.89 -16.50
CA LEU A 259 -1.94 2.32 -17.75
C LEU A 259 -2.59 1.16 -18.52
N LEU A 260 -1.92 0.00 -18.60
CA LEU A 260 -2.48 -1.20 -19.23
C LEU A 260 -3.76 -1.65 -18.52
N CYS A 261 -3.74 -1.72 -17.19
CA CYS A 261 -4.93 -2.05 -16.40
C CYS A 261 -6.06 -1.03 -16.58
N ALA A 262 -5.74 0.27 -16.54
CA ALA A 262 -6.74 1.33 -16.70
C ALA A 262 -7.45 1.29 -18.05
N ARG A 263 -6.72 0.96 -19.13
CA ARG A 263 -7.28 0.74 -20.47
C ARG A 263 -8.20 -0.49 -20.49
N ALA A 264 -7.72 -1.62 -20.00
CA ALA A 264 -8.47 -2.88 -20.00
C ALA A 264 -9.79 -2.80 -19.19
N PHE A 265 -9.80 -1.98 -18.11
CA PHE A 265 -10.99 -1.78 -17.29
C PHE A 265 -11.83 -0.56 -17.67
N GLY A 266 -11.50 0.12 -18.78
CA GLY A 266 -12.30 1.20 -19.36
C GLY A 266 -12.30 2.49 -18.53
N LEU A 267 -11.21 2.80 -17.84
CA LEU A 267 -11.05 4.07 -17.12
C LEU A 267 -10.63 5.24 -18.03
N LEU A 268 -10.18 4.97 -19.23
CA LEU A 268 -9.62 5.97 -20.15
C LEU A 268 -10.55 6.31 -21.33
N GLY A 269 -11.76 5.77 -21.35
CA GLY A 269 -12.74 5.98 -22.43
C GLY A 269 -12.70 4.91 -23.49
#